data_d85d7ac98494ba854e7c5c6eadcd04a2
#
_entry.id   d85d7ac98494ba854e7c5c6eadcd04a2
#
_cell.length_a   1.000
_cell.length_b   1.000
_cell.length_c   1.000
_cell.angle_alpha   90.00
_cell.angle_beta   90.00
_cell.angle_gamma   90.00
#
_symmetry.space_group_name_H-M   'P 1'
#
loop_
_entity.id
_entity.type
_entity.pdbx_description
1 polymer ?
#
loop_
_entity_poly.entity_id
_entity_poly.type
_entity_poly.pdbx_seq_one_letter_code
_entity_poly.pdbx_strand_id
1 'polypeptide(L)'
;MLQAIGNEDLQKEYRETLKAFYGVMKSMDKYIRFALLTGVTKFGKVSVFSDLNNLDDISMDDRYIEICGITEQEIHACFEEELNKLGRSQNMTYDEVCRELKTRYDGYHFSENTIGIYNPFSLLNTFAKMKFGSYWFETGTPSYLVELLKRHHYDLYRMAHEETSADVLNSIDSSSTNPIPVIYQSGYLTIKGYDPRFRVYRLGFPNKEVEEGFMEYLLPFY
;
A
#
# COMPACT_ATOMS: atom_id res chain seq x y z
N MET A 1 -8.10 -15.60 0.35
CA MET A 1 -8.21 -15.58 -1.13
C MET A 1 -6.84 -15.57 -1.80
N LEU A 2 -5.92 -14.66 -1.49
CA LEU A 2 -4.58 -14.64 -2.10
C LEU A 2 -3.81 -15.97 -1.91
N GLN A 3 -3.94 -16.62 -0.77
CA GLN A 3 -3.31 -17.94 -0.50
C GLN A 3 -3.94 -19.10 -1.26
N ALA A 4 -5.11 -18.90 -1.87
CA ALA A 4 -5.80 -19.91 -2.67
C ALA A 4 -5.51 -19.79 -4.18
N ILE A 5 -4.54 -18.95 -4.58
CA ILE A 5 -4.15 -18.79 -5.98
C ILE A 5 -3.61 -20.11 -6.52
N GLY A 6 -4.17 -20.52 -7.66
CA GLY A 6 -3.93 -21.83 -8.25
C GLY A 6 -4.96 -22.91 -7.87
N ASN A 7 -5.93 -22.59 -7.00
CA ASN A 7 -7.07 -23.46 -6.72
C ASN A 7 -8.38 -22.69 -6.99
N GLU A 8 -8.90 -22.84 -8.20
CA GLU A 8 -10.08 -22.10 -8.67
C GLU A 8 -11.35 -22.41 -7.87
N ASP A 9 -11.53 -23.66 -7.46
CA ASP A 9 -12.70 -24.08 -6.67
C ASP A 9 -12.70 -23.40 -5.29
N LEU A 10 -11.56 -23.40 -4.61
CA LEU A 10 -11.40 -22.75 -3.32
C LEU A 10 -11.53 -21.22 -3.41
N GLN A 11 -11.03 -20.62 -4.48
CA GLN A 11 -11.22 -19.19 -4.75
C GLN A 11 -12.70 -18.85 -4.94
N LYS A 12 -13.42 -19.69 -5.68
CA LYS A 12 -14.86 -19.52 -5.90
C LYS A 12 -15.65 -19.61 -4.59
N GLU A 13 -15.37 -20.62 -3.77
CA GLU A 13 -16.00 -20.81 -2.47
C GLU A 13 -15.77 -19.60 -1.56
N TYR A 14 -14.54 -19.10 -1.45
CA TYR A 14 -14.22 -17.91 -0.66
C TYR A 14 -14.93 -16.66 -1.19
N ARG A 15 -15.00 -16.51 -2.51
CA ARG A 15 -15.68 -15.40 -3.16
C ARG A 15 -17.19 -15.42 -2.84
N GLU A 16 -17.82 -16.56 -2.96
CA GLU A 16 -19.24 -16.72 -2.66
C GLU A 16 -19.54 -16.45 -1.18
N THR A 17 -18.70 -16.96 -0.28
CA THR A 17 -18.82 -16.71 1.16
C THR A 17 -18.69 -15.22 1.49
N LEU A 18 -17.69 -14.54 0.95
CA LEU A 18 -17.50 -13.10 1.17
C LEU A 18 -18.63 -12.28 0.55
N LYS A 19 -19.08 -12.66 -0.65
CA LYS A 19 -20.23 -12.02 -1.31
C LYS A 19 -21.49 -12.12 -0.47
N ALA A 20 -21.78 -13.29 0.08
CA ALA A 20 -22.91 -13.51 0.98
C ALA A 20 -22.79 -12.66 2.26
N PHE A 21 -21.61 -12.65 2.88
CA PHE A 21 -21.35 -11.85 4.08
C PHE A 21 -21.57 -10.35 3.86
N TYR A 22 -20.92 -9.80 2.84
CA TYR A 22 -21.04 -8.36 2.54
C TYR A 22 -22.41 -7.99 1.96
N GLY A 23 -23.11 -8.92 1.29
CA GLY A 23 -24.45 -8.71 0.78
C GLY A 23 -25.47 -8.38 1.87
N VAL A 24 -25.23 -8.83 3.11
CA VAL A 24 -26.05 -8.46 4.28
C VAL A 24 -26.01 -6.96 4.54
N MET A 25 -24.88 -6.28 4.29
CA MET A 25 -24.77 -4.83 4.50
C MET A 25 -25.79 -4.05 3.66
N LYS A 26 -26.05 -4.49 2.43
CA LYS A 26 -27.04 -3.87 1.56
C LYS A 26 -28.47 -4.05 2.10
N SER A 27 -28.81 -5.23 2.58
CA SER A 27 -30.13 -5.53 3.13
C SER A 27 -30.39 -4.81 4.46
N MET A 28 -29.32 -4.49 5.19
CA MET A 28 -29.36 -3.82 6.49
C MET A 28 -29.05 -2.32 6.42
N ASP A 29 -28.95 -1.75 5.22
CA ASP A 29 -28.56 -0.36 4.95
C ASP A 29 -29.35 0.65 5.80
N LYS A 30 -30.64 0.46 5.96
CA LYS A 30 -31.50 1.33 6.81
C LYS A 30 -31.12 1.38 8.30
N TYR A 31 -30.32 0.43 8.77
CA TYR A 31 -29.85 0.36 10.15
C TYR A 31 -28.38 0.79 10.29
N ILE A 32 -27.64 0.90 9.19
CA ILE A 32 -26.21 1.25 9.17
C ILE A 32 -26.09 2.75 9.01
N ARG A 33 -25.58 3.42 10.04
CA ARG A 33 -25.29 4.87 9.97
C ARG A 33 -24.01 5.19 9.22
N PHE A 34 -23.02 4.34 9.36
CA PHE A 34 -21.70 4.48 8.73
C PHE A 34 -21.01 3.14 8.64
N ALA A 35 -20.34 2.87 7.53
CA ALA A 35 -19.48 1.71 7.36
C ALA A 35 -18.21 2.12 6.60
N LEU A 36 -17.04 1.67 7.09
CA LEU A 36 -15.76 1.81 6.43
C LEU A 36 -15.20 0.42 6.17
N LEU A 37 -14.93 0.12 4.90
CA LEU A 37 -14.26 -1.10 4.48
C LEU A 37 -12.81 -0.77 4.15
N THR A 38 -11.87 -1.43 4.81
CA THR A 38 -10.45 -1.28 4.55
C THR A 38 -9.75 -2.63 4.49
N GLY A 39 -8.62 -2.71 3.82
CA GLY A 39 -7.83 -3.93 3.69
C GLY A 39 -6.55 -3.69 2.89
N VAL A 40 -5.64 -4.66 2.91
CA VAL A 40 -4.36 -4.59 2.20
C VAL A 40 -4.57 -4.62 0.69
N THR A 41 -5.49 -5.46 0.22
CA THR A 41 -5.77 -5.61 -1.20
C THR A 41 -7.25 -5.41 -1.49
N LYS A 42 -7.54 -4.72 -2.58
CA LYS A 42 -8.88 -4.45 -3.05
C LYS A 42 -9.35 -5.62 -3.91
N PHE A 43 -10.22 -6.45 -3.35
CA PHE A 43 -10.88 -7.47 -4.16
C PHE A 43 -11.82 -6.77 -5.14
N GLY A 44 -11.57 -6.99 -6.43
CA GLY A 44 -12.19 -6.25 -7.52
C GLY A 44 -13.70 -6.06 -7.36
N LYS A 45 -14.16 -4.89 -7.74
CA LYS A 45 -15.59 -4.49 -7.73
C LYS A 45 -16.51 -5.55 -8.35
N VAL A 46 -15.96 -6.39 -9.23
CA VAL A 46 -16.73 -7.33 -10.05
C VAL A 46 -17.10 -8.61 -9.31
N SER A 47 -16.38 -9.01 -8.25
CA SER A 47 -16.60 -10.35 -7.70
C SER A 47 -17.20 -10.42 -6.31
N VAL A 48 -16.81 -9.55 -5.39
CA VAL A 48 -17.28 -9.60 -3.99
C VAL A 48 -18.25 -8.46 -3.68
N PHE A 49 -17.96 -7.28 -4.21
CA PHE A 49 -18.72 -6.06 -3.94
C PHE A 49 -19.65 -5.63 -5.08
N SER A 50 -19.83 -6.48 -6.11
CA SER A 50 -20.68 -6.16 -7.26
C SER A 50 -22.11 -5.78 -6.91
N ASP A 51 -22.61 -6.34 -5.82
CA ASP A 51 -23.97 -6.13 -5.35
C ASP A 51 -24.10 -4.92 -4.38
N LEU A 52 -22.96 -4.35 -3.96
CA LEU A 52 -22.88 -3.17 -3.09
C LEU A 52 -22.70 -1.90 -3.94
N ASN A 53 -23.79 -1.41 -4.50
CA ASN A 53 -23.79 -0.17 -5.29
C ASN A 53 -23.84 1.11 -4.43
N ASN A 54 -23.89 0.99 -3.11
CA ASN A 54 -23.89 2.07 -2.13
C ASN A 54 -22.49 2.37 -1.54
N LEU A 55 -21.44 1.69 -2.01
CA LEU A 55 -20.07 1.99 -1.60
C LEU A 55 -19.47 3.12 -2.43
N ASP A 56 -18.88 4.09 -1.75
CA ASP A 56 -18.00 5.11 -2.34
C ASP A 56 -16.55 4.64 -2.24
N ASP A 57 -15.86 4.57 -3.38
CA ASP A 57 -14.48 4.14 -3.44
C ASP A 57 -13.54 5.34 -3.27
N ILE A 58 -13.03 5.51 -2.08
CA ILE A 58 -12.17 6.62 -1.69
C ILE A 58 -10.67 6.33 -1.84
N SER A 59 -10.28 5.18 -2.41
CA SER A 59 -8.88 4.72 -2.41
C SER A 59 -7.91 5.64 -3.15
N MET A 60 -8.39 6.40 -4.14
CA MET A 60 -7.59 7.34 -4.94
C MET A 60 -8.23 8.74 -4.97
N ASP A 61 -9.10 9.06 -4.02
CA ASP A 61 -9.79 10.33 -3.93
C ASP A 61 -8.94 11.33 -3.13
N ASP A 62 -8.62 12.48 -3.74
CA ASP A 62 -7.79 13.53 -3.16
C ASP A 62 -8.28 14.02 -1.78
N ARG A 63 -9.58 13.90 -1.51
CA ARG A 63 -10.17 14.29 -0.21
C ARG A 63 -9.74 13.39 0.96
N TYR A 64 -9.21 12.21 0.67
CA TYR A 64 -8.95 11.16 1.67
C TYR A 64 -7.51 10.62 1.65
N ILE A 65 -6.61 11.28 0.91
CA ILE A 65 -5.23 10.82 0.76
C ILE A 65 -4.45 10.73 2.08
N GLU A 66 -4.86 11.50 3.09
CA GLU A 66 -4.20 11.56 4.40
C GLU A 66 -4.80 10.59 5.43
N ILE A 67 -5.90 9.87 5.10
CA ILE A 67 -6.68 9.10 6.09
C ILE A 67 -5.92 7.90 6.67
N CYS A 68 -4.96 7.32 5.93
CA CYS A 68 -4.26 6.08 6.30
C CYS A 68 -2.78 6.28 6.62
N GLY A 69 -2.30 7.50 6.80
CA GLY A 69 -0.89 7.77 7.05
C GLY A 69 -0.67 8.95 7.98
N ILE A 70 0.56 9.43 8.03
CA ILE A 70 0.95 10.59 8.81
C ILE A 70 1.58 11.59 7.84
N THR A 71 1.10 12.83 7.88
CA THR A 71 1.64 13.92 7.08
C THR A 71 2.88 14.54 7.72
N GLU A 72 3.70 15.24 6.93
CA GLU A 72 4.85 15.96 7.47
C GLU A 72 4.43 17.05 8.47
N GLN A 73 3.28 17.69 8.25
CA GLN A 73 2.73 18.67 9.19
C GLN A 73 2.36 18.05 10.54
N GLU A 74 1.75 16.86 10.53
CA GLU A 74 1.42 16.13 11.76
C GLU A 74 2.68 15.67 12.51
N ILE A 75 3.74 15.28 11.80
CA ILE A 75 5.02 14.95 12.43
C ILE A 75 5.54 16.16 13.23
N HIS A 76 5.60 17.33 12.63
CA HIS A 76 6.08 18.53 13.33
C HIS A 76 5.13 18.99 14.45
N ALA A 77 3.83 18.83 14.28
CA ALA A 77 2.84 19.26 15.26
C ALA A 77 2.70 18.32 16.46
N CYS A 78 2.85 17.01 16.23
CA CYS A 78 2.52 15.99 17.24
C CYS A 78 3.74 15.26 17.82
N PHE A 79 4.90 15.25 17.12
CA PHE A 79 6.06 14.43 17.46
C PHE A 79 7.36 15.24 17.65
N GLU A 80 7.26 16.53 17.98
CA GLU A 80 8.43 17.40 18.18
C GLU A 80 9.36 16.86 19.28
N GLU A 81 8.78 16.34 20.37
CA GLU A 81 9.56 15.77 21.49
C GLU A 81 10.31 14.50 21.04
N GLU A 82 9.65 13.62 20.28
CA GLU A 82 10.22 12.39 19.74
C GLU A 82 11.33 12.68 18.74
N LEU A 83 11.15 13.68 17.86
CA LEU A 83 12.18 14.14 16.93
C LEU A 83 13.43 14.59 17.67
N ASN A 84 13.29 15.41 18.71
CA ASN A 84 14.40 15.88 19.55
C ASN A 84 15.07 14.73 20.33
N LYS A 85 14.31 13.75 20.82
CA LYS A 85 14.85 12.57 21.51
C LYS A 85 15.63 11.68 20.55
N LEU A 86 15.07 11.46 19.34
CA LEU A 86 15.72 10.68 18.30
C LEU A 86 17.02 11.33 17.86
N GLY A 87 17.05 12.65 17.65
CA GLY A 87 18.27 13.40 17.33
C GLY A 87 19.37 13.20 18.37
N ARG A 88 19.05 13.33 19.64
CA ARG A 88 20.00 13.06 20.74
C ARG A 88 20.50 11.62 20.73
N SER A 89 19.61 10.66 20.52
CA SER A 89 19.95 9.22 20.50
C SER A 89 20.85 8.86 19.33
N GLN A 90 20.69 9.51 18.18
CA GLN A 90 21.42 9.20 16.95
C GLN A 90 22.58 10.16 16.67
N ASN A 91 22.85 11.13 17.57
CA ASN A 91 23.82 12.23 17.35
C ASN A 91 23.55 13.02 16.06
N MET A 92 22.28 13.31 15.80
CA MET A 92 21.80 14.04 14.63
C MET A 92 21.12 15.34 15.07
N THR A 93 21.22 16.35 14.22
CA THR A 93 20.44 17.58 14.37
C THR A 93 18.95 17.31 14.03
N TYR A 94 18.08 18.22 14.44
CA TYR A 94 16.64 18.14 14.11
C TYR A 94 16.40 17.99 12.61
N ASP A 95 17.07 18.82 11.79
CA ASP A 95 16.91 18.80 10.33
C ASP A 95 17.45 17.51 9.69
N GLU A 96 18.50 16.92 10.27
CA GLU A 96 19.02 15.62 9.80
C GLU A 96 18.04 14.50 10.13
N VAL A 97 17.43 14.51 11.32
CA VAL A 97 16.40 13.55 11.68
C VAL A 97 15.21 13.65 10.72
N CYS A 98 14.71 14.86 10.46
CA CYS A 98 13.57 15.06 9.55
C CYS A 98 13.90 14.57 8.13
N ARG A 99 15.10 14.86 7.61
CA ARG A 99 15.54 14.37 6.28
C ARG A 99 15.64 12.86 6.23
N GLU A 100 16.18 12.24 7.27
CA GLU A 100 16.33 10.78 7.32
C GLU A 100 14.97 10.09 7.44
N LEU A 101 14.06 10.59 8.28
CA LEU A 101 12.68 10.11 8.36
C LEU A 101 11.98 10.20 7.00
N LYS A 102 12.13 11.34 6.33
CA LYS A 102 11.53 11.57 5.00
C LYS A 102 12.07 10.59 3.97
N THR A 103 13.38 10.40 3.93
CA THR A 103 14.03 9.49 2.99
C THR A 103 13.60 8.04 3.20
N ARG A 104 13.45 7.62 4.47
CA ARG A 104 13.15 6.23 4.82
C ARG A 104 11.68 5.87 4.77
N TYR A 105 10.79 6.77 5.22
CA TYR A 105 9.41 6.38 5.55
C TYR A 105 8.34 7.21 4.86
N ASP A 106 8.69 8.34 4.23
CA ASP A 106 7.77 9.17 3.43
C ASP A 106 7.64 8.64 2.01
N GLY A 107 6.71 9.22 1.24
CA GLY A 107 6.64 9.07 -0.21
C GLY A 107 5.55 8.11 -0.68
N TYR A 108 4.65 7.66 0.18
CA TYR A 108 3.40 7.06 -0.28
C TYR A 108 2.50 8.13 -0.87
N HIS A 109 2.01 7.89 -2.09
CA HIS A 109 1.07 8.75 -2.79
C HIS A 109 -0.13 7.92 -3.23
N PHE A 110 -1.33 8.38 -2.87
CA PHE A 110 -2.56 7.62 -3.09
C PHE A 110 -3.43 8.16 -4.24
N SER A 111 -3.05 9.30 -4.83
CA SER A 111 -3.76 9.92 -5.95
C SER A 111 -2.79 10.57 -6.93
N GLU A 112 -3.33 11.30 -7.90
CA GLU A 112 -2.57 12.16 -8.83
C GLU A 112 -1.87 13.31 -8.08
N ASN A 113 -2.41 13.70 -6.93
CA ASN A 113 -1.80 14.67 -6.04
C ASN A 113 -0.69 13.99 -5.22
N THR A 114 0.55 14.35 -5.51
CA THR A 114 1.75 13.71 -4.94
C THR A 114 2.16 14.32 -3.59
N ILE A 115 1.22 14.47 -2.67
CA ILE A 115 1.55 14.76 -1.26
C ILE A 115 2.11 13.48 -0.65
N GLY A 116 3.33 13.55 -0.12
CA GLY A 116 3.99 12.43 0.54
C GLY A 116 3.35 12.11 1.88
N ILE A 117 3.07 10.83 2.09
CA ILE A 117 2.49 10.30 3.33
C ILE A 117 3.48 9.31 3.93
N TYR A 118 3.79 9.49 5.20
CA TYR A 118 4.67 8.60 5.97
C TYR A 118 3.97 7.30 6.34
N ASN A 119 4.71 6.20 6.29
CA ASN A 119 4.26 4.93 6.85
C ASN A 119 4.17 5.03 8.37
N PRO A 120 2.96 4.95 8.98
CA PRO A 120 2.78 5.10 10.41
C PRO A 120 3.50 4.02 11.21
N PHE A 121 3.50 2.78 10.72
CA PHE A 121 4.11 1.66 11.43
C PHE A 121 5.62 1.86 11.61
N SER A 122 6.33 2.17 10.53
CA SER A 122 7.78 2.36 10.56
C SER A 122 8.16 3.62 11.33
N LEU A 123 7.42 4.72 11.13
CA LEU A 123 7.63 5.97 11.85
C LEU A 123 7.47 5.79 13.38
N LEU A 124 6.37 5.21 13.81
CA LEU A 124 6.10 5.01 15.25
C LEU A 124 7.08 4.02 15.90
N ASN A 125 7.50 2.98 15.18
CA ASN A 125 8.55 2.08 15.67
C ASN A 125 9.91 2.79 15.81
N THR A 126 10.24 3.68 14.88
CA THR A 126 11.46 4.50 14.95
C THR A 126 11.44 5.36 16.23
N PHE A 127 10.33 6.02 16.52
CA PHE A 127 10.19 6.80 17.74
C PHE A 127 10.17 5.92 19.01
N ALA A 128 9.49 4.80 18.99
CA ALA A 128 9.45 3.91 20.16
C ALA A 128 10.81 3.30 20.50
N LYS A 129 11.59 2.93 19.46
CA LYS A 129 12.91 2.30 19.62
C LYS A 129 14.06 3.31 19.63
N MET A 130 13.81 4.59 19.33
CA MET A 130 14.81 5.65 19.16
C MET A 130 15.93 5.26 18.18
N LYS A 131 15.57 4.54 17.11
CA LYS A 131 16.50 3.99 16.13
C LYS A 131 15.84 3.88 14.76
N PHE A 132 16.57 4.25 13.70
CA PHE A 132 16.16 3.97 12.33
C PHE A 132 16.32 2.48 12.01
N GLY A 133 15.35 1.92 11.27
CA GLY A 133 15.35 0.50 10.89
C GLY A 133 14.37 0.21 9.76
N SER A 134 14.37 -1.02 9.27
CA SER A 134 13.43 -1.51 8.25
C SER A 134 12.29 -2.29 8.91
N TYR A 135 11.41 -1.58 9.58
CA TYR A 135 10.35 -2.17 10.41
C TYR A 135 9.21 -2.80 9.62
N TRP A 136 8.93 -2.26 8.44
CA TRP A 136 7.81 -2.72 7.62
C TRP A 136 7.97 -4.18 7.20
N PHE A 137 9.19 -4.59 6.80
CA PHE A 137 9.50 -5.96 6.41
C PHE A 137 9.55 -6.95 7.59
N GLU A 138 9.72 -6.49 8.83
CA GLU A 138 9.70 -7.35 10.01
C GLU A 138 8.31 -7.98 10.24
N THR A 139 7.24 -7.39 9.72
CA THR A 139 5.85 -7.80 10.02
C THR A 139 5.31 -8.91 9.13
N GLY A 140 5.97 -9.28 8.09
CA GLY A 140 5.53 -10.37 7.23
C GLY A 140 6.33 -10.49 5.95
N THR A 141 6.83 -11.66 5.71
CA THR A 141 7.51 -12.02 4.46
C THR A 141 6.47 -12.15 3.36
N PRO A 142 6.55 -11.41 2.27
CA PRO A 142 5.60 -11.52 1.18
C PRO A 142 5.88 -12.76 0.30
N SER A 143 5.91 -13.95 0.92
CA SER A 143 6.17 -15.22 0.23
C SER A 143 5.27 -15.41 -0.99
N TYR A 144 4.03 -14.96 -0.87
CA TYR A 144 3.08 -14.92 -1.97
C TYR A 144 3.55 -14.01 -3.12
N LEU A 145 4.07 -12.83 -2.82
CA LEU A 145 4.56 -11.88 -3.83
C LEU A 145 5.77 -12.45 -4.59
N VAL A 146 6.68 -13.09 -3.87
CA VAL A 146 7.83 -13.79 -4.49
C VAL A 146 7.37 -14.87 -5.44
N GLU A 147 6.41 -15.68 -5.02
CA GLU A 147 5.86 -16.74 -5.89
C GLU A 147 5.19 -16.14 -7.13
N LEU A 148 4.45 -15.05 -6.97
CA LEU A 148 3.81 -14.32 -8.06
C LEU A 148 4.85 -13.78 -9.06
N LEU A 149 5.88 -13.12 -8.59
CA LEU A 149 6.95 -12.56 -9.42
C LEU A 149 7.73 -13.66 -10.17
N LYS A 150 8.02 -14.77 -9.50
CA LYS A 150 8.67 -15.94 -10.13
C LYS A 150 7.83 -16.55 -11.24
N ARG A 151 6.52 -16.74 -11.00
CA ARG A 151 5.60 -17.29 -12.01
C ARG A 151 5.54 -16.45 -13.27
N HIS A 152 5.63 -15.13 -13.12
CA HIS A 152 5.54 -14.19 -14.23
C HIS A 152 6.89 -13.79 -14.81
N HIS A 153 8.02 -14.34 -14.29
CA HIS A 153 9.38 -13.97 -14.69
C HIS A 153 9.55 -12.43 -14.77
N TYR A 154 9.02 -11.74 -13.75
CA TYR A 154 8.91 -10.29 -13.77
C TYR A 154 10.28 -9.66 -13.60
N ASP A 155 10.60 -8.71 -14.48
CA ASP A 155 11.83 -7.93 -14.41
C ASP A 155 11.73 -6.87 -13.29
N LEU A 156 12.49 -7.06 -12.22
CA LEU A 156 12.51 -6.16 -11.07
C LEU A 156 12.99 -4.75 -11.43
N TYR A 157 13.85 -4.62 -12.43
CA TYR A 157 14.34 -3.32 -12.88
C TYR A 157 13.23 -2.49 -13.54
N ARG A 158 12.31 -3.15 -14.24
CA ARG A 158 11.14 -2.50 -14.84
C ARG A 158 10.14 -2.04 -13.79
N MET A 159 10.08 -2.69 -12.65
CA MET A 159 9.09 -2.40 -11.60
C MET A 159 9.21 -0.98 -11.03
N ALA A 160 10.43 -0.44 -10.95
CA ALA A 160 10.67 0.93 -10.50
C ALA A 160 10.21 2.01 -11.51
N HIS A 161 9.81 1.61 -12.72
CA HIS A 161 9.43 2.50 -13.82
C HIS A 161 8.16 2.02 -14.53
N GLU A 162 7.29 1.32 -13.80
CA GLU A 162 6.06 0.78 -14.38
C GLU A 162 5.05 1.89 -14.70
N GLU A 163 4.43 1.79 -15.86
CA GLU A 163 3.36 2.67 -16.28
C GLU A 163 2.06 1.87 -16.44
N THR A 164 0.97 2.36 -15.86
CA THR A 164 -0.29 1.62 -15.84
C THR A 164 -1.52 2.53 -15.73
N SER A 165 -2.69 2.01 -16.07
CA SER A 165 -3.96 2.75 -15.92
C SER A 165 -4.60 2.52 -14.55
N ALA A 166 -5.54 3.41 -14.18
CA ALA A 166 -6.34 3.25 -12.96
C ALA A 166 -7.11 1.93 -12.92
N ASP A 167 -7.62 1.48 -14.07
CA ASP A 167 -8.37 0.22 -14.15
C ASP A 167 -7.50 -0.97 -13.78
N VAL A 168 -6.25 -0.98 -14.22
CA VAL A 168 -5.28 -2.02 -13.86
C VAL A 168 -4.96 -1.97 -12.39
N LEU A 169 -4.70 -0.79 -11.81
CA LEU A 169 -4.40 -0.64 -10.37
C LEU A 169 -5.54 -1.13 -9.47
N ASN A 170 -6.77 -0.99 -9.94
CA ASN A 170 -7.97 -1.39 -9.21
C ASN A 170 -8.41 -2.85 -9.46
N SER A 171 -7.70 -3.61 -10.30
CA SER A 171 -8.12 -4.95 -10.74
C SER A 171 -7.23 -6.04 -10.15
N ILE A 172 -7.71 -6.74 -9.11
CA ILE A 172 -7.04 -7.94 -8.59
C ILE A 172 -7.35 -9.18 -9.42
N ASP A 173 -8.49 -9.23 -10.09
CA ASP A 173 -8.88 -10.39 -10.91
C ASP A 173 -7.89 -10.61 -12.08
N SER A 174 -7.15 -9.57 -12.48
CA SER A 174 -6.05 -9.66 -13.45
C SER A 174 -4.70 -10.06 -12.82
N SER A 175 -4.60 -10.18 -11.50
CA SER A 175 -3.35 -10.49 -10.79
C SER A 175 -2.79 -11.88 -11.11
N SER A 176 -3.61 -12.78 -11.67
CA SER A 176 -3.13 -14.06 -12.20
C SER A 176 -2.20 -13.89 -13.41
N THR A 177 -2.31 -12.78 -14.14
CA THR A 177 -1.52 -12.49 -15.34
C THR A 177 -0.62 -11.26 -15.19
N ASN A 178 -1.00 -10.30 -14.33
CA ASN A 178 -0.24 -9.08 -14.06
C ASN A 178 -0.04 -8.90 -12.55
N PRO A 179 1.20 -8.94 -12.03
CA PRO A 179 1.48 -8.79 -10.61
C PRO A 179 1.34 -7.35 -10.10
N ILE A 180 1.36 -6.34 -10.97
CA ILE A 180 1.40 -4.92 -10.62
C ILE A 180 0.27 -4.49 -9.68
N PRO A 181 -1.01 -4.86 -9.90
CA PRO A 181 -2.08 -4.48 -8.98
C PRO A 181 -1.83 -4.95 -7.54
N VAL A 182 -1.33 -6.17 -7.38
CA VAL A 182 -1.03 -6.73 -6.05
C VAL A 182 0.17 -6.02 -5.41
N ILE A 183 1.22 -5.78 -6.18
CA ILE A 183 2.44 -5.11 -5.72
C ILE A 183 2.11 -3.68 -5.26
N TYR A 184 1.33 -2.94 -6.06
CA TYR A 184 0.87 -1.58 -5.73
C TYR A 184 -0.03 -1.58 -4.49
N GLN A 185 -1.08 -2.38 -4.47
CA GLN A 185 -2.03 -2.40 -3.36
C GLN A 185 -1.42 -2.92 -2.05
N SER A 186 -0.40 -3.76 -2.14
CA SER A 186 0.36 -4.21 -0.96
C SER A 186 1.40 -3.18 -0.48
N GLY A 187 1.49 -2.01 -1.11
CA GLY A 187 2.34 -0.91 -0.66
C GLY A 187 3.82 -1.01 -1.05
N TYR A 188 4.19 -1.94 -1.95
CA TYR A 188 5.56 -2.00 -2.47
C TYR A 188 5.83 -0.96 -3.56
N LEU A 189 4.79 -0.60 -4.31
CA LEU A 189 4.82 0.51 -5.25
C LEU A 189 3.83 1.58 -4.84
N THR A 190 4.09 2.80 -5.27
CA THR A 190 3.22 3.95 -5.10
C THR A 190 3.16 4.78 -6.39
N ILE A 191 2.24 5.71 -6.48
CA ILE A 191 2.12 6.64 -7.59
C ILE A 191 3.26 7.66 -7.49
N LYS A 192 4.11 7.75 -8.52
CA LYS A 192 5.18 8.76 -8.63
C LYS A 192 4.82 9.89 -9.61
N GLY A 193 3.75 9.75 -10.32
CA GLY A 193 3.22 10.76 -11.21
C GLY A 193 2.08 10.26 -12.08
N TYR A 194 1.41 11.20 -12.74
CA TYR A 194 0.30 10.93 -13.65
C TYR A 194 0.49 11.69 -14.94
N ASP A 195 0.28 11.02 -16.06
CA ASP A 195 0.21 11.65 -17.37
C ASP A 195 -1.26 11.78 -17.80
N PRO A 196 -1.84 13.00 -17.76
CA PRO A 196 -3.25 13.21 -18.10
C PRO A 196 -3.55 13.00 -19.58
N ARG A 197 -2.54 13.10 -20.45
CA ARG A 197 -2.70 12.92 -21.90
C ARG A 197 -2.99 11.46 -22.24
N PHE A 198 -2.30 10.53 -21.59
CA PHE A 198 -2.45 9.10 -21.81
C PHE A 198 -3.26 8.42 -20.69
N ARG A 199 -3.62 9.14 -19.63
CA ARG A 199 -4.28 8.63 -18.41
C ARG A 199 -3.51 7.48 -17.79
N VAL A 200 -2.19 7.66 -17.64
CA VAL A 200 -1.26 6.64 -17.17
C VAL A 200 -0.59 7.12 -15.90
N TYR A 201 -0.59 6.25 -14.89
CA TYR A 201 0.16 6.44 -13.64
C TYR A 201 1.55 5.85 -13.80
N ARG A 202 2.56 6.61 -13.38
CA ARG A 202 3.92 6.13 -13.22
C ARG A 202 4.09 5.65 -11.79
N LEU A 203 4.56 4.42 -11.64
CA LEU A 203 4.78 3.79 -10.35
C LEU A 203 6.26 3.74 -10.03
N GLY A 204 6.57 3.63 -8.72
CA GLY A 204 7.92 3.44 -8.20
C GLY A 204 7.88 3.09 -6.73
N PHE A 205 9.03 2.75 -6.16
CA PHE A 205 9.12 2.51 -4.71
C PHE A 205 8.75 3.78 -3.93
N PRO A 206 7.99 3.65 -2.84
CA PRO A 206 7.60 4.81 -2.04
C PRO A 206 8.83 5.48 -1.42
N ASN A 207 9.71 4.70 -0.80
CA ASN A 207 10.83 5.19 -0.01
C ASN A 207 11.96 4.17 0.08
N LYS A 208 13.04 4.58 0.74
CA LYS A 208 14.27 3.79 0.89
C LYS A 208 14.05 2.50 1.67
N GLU A 209 13.22 2.50 2.71
CA GLU A 209 12.93 1.29 3.49
C GLU A 209 12.34 0.19 2.60
N VAL A 210 11.34 0.57 1.79
CA VAL A 210 10.65 -0.39 0.93
C VAL A 210 11.55 -0.86 -0.21
N GLU A 211 12.30 0.05 -0.82
CA GLU A 211 13.23 -0.28 -1.91
C GLU A 211 14.33 -1.24 -1.44
N GLU A 212 15.04 -0.90 -0.37
CA GLU A 212 16.11 -1.74 0.18
C GLU A 212 15.59 -3.10 0.64
N GLY A 213 14.52 -3.11 1.46
CA GLY A 213 13.96 -4.35 1.97
C GLY A 213 13.38 -5.25 0.89
N PHE A 214 12.79 -4.67 -0.15
CA PHE A 214 12.28 -5.43 -1.28
C PHE A 214 13.42 -6.09 -2.07
N MET A 215 14.50 -5.33 -2.34
CA MET A 215 15.68 -5.85 -3.03
C MET A 215 16.38 -6.93 -2.23
N GLU A 216 16.64 -6.70 -0.94
CA GLU A 216 17.25 -7.71 -0.05
C GLU A 216 16.44 -9.01 -0.01
N TYR A 217 15.13 -8.88 0.00
CA TYR A 217 14.24 -10.03 0.07
C TYR A 217 14.17 -10.82 -1.23
N LEU A 218 14.26 -10.15 -2.37
CA LEU A 218 14.15 -10.79 -3.68
C LEU A 218 15.49 -11.33 -4.22
N LEU A 219 16.62 -10.68 -3.89
CA LEU A 219 17.94 -11.09 -4.36
C LEU A 219 18.24 -12.61 -4.23
N PRO A 220 17.86 -13.29 -3.14
CA PRO A 220 18.10 -14.74 -3.02
C PRO A 220 17.32 -15.60 -4.02
N PHE A 221 16.38 -15.02 -4.75
CA PHE A 221 15.48 -15.76 -5.65
C PHE A 221 15.74 -15.48 -7.13
N TYR A 222 16.63 -14.52 -7.46
CA TYR A 222 17.07 -14.15 -8.80
C TYR A 222 18.56 -14.35 -8.96
#